data_7d1d992997006637a599770a2a0960df
#
_entry.id   7d1d992997006637a599770a2a0960df
#
_cell.length_a   1.000
_cell.length_b   1.000
_cell.length_c   1.000
_cell.angle_alpha   90.00
_cell.angle_beta   90.00
_cell.angle_gamma   90.00
#
_symmetry.space_group_name_H-M   'P 1'
#
loop_
_entity.id
_entity.type
_entity.pdbx_description
1 polymer ?
#
loop_
_entity_poly.entity_id
_entity_poly.type
_entity_poly.pdbx_seq_one_letter_code
_entity_poly.pdbx_strand_id
1 'polypeptide(L)'
;MKRRRVLNQSIPWWAYFLFVLLAAFVLYRIFQHRPSEAKAAQPPVRPVLVAKIITKDVPLYLDEIGSCAAYETVQVQAQVSGQIIARHFQDGSDAKKGDLLFTIDPRPYQATLDQAKAQAALDQATLKRQEDLRARKVISQQDYDTAQANAQKSQAAAEAAQVNLDYCYIKSPINGRVGLRNVDAGNLVGPSTPPLVTIQGLDPIYTDFTVSETDLALVRRYLGGPNVKVETRSADGSMPPRLGDLYFIDTAVQPGAGTVKARAVTPNPDHALWPSEFVRVRFILDVFKNATLVPSQAVQISQNGTFVFVVKPDNTVDLRPVKPGQRQDGDMTVLQSGVQPGETIVVTGQLALAPGTKVDPKPYNSPNEHEGGQVAAKAPM
;
A
#
# COMPACT_ATOMS: atom_id res chain seq x y z
N MET A 1 102.99 -42.71 -41.96
CA MET A 1 102.52 -43.76 -42.88
C MET A 1 101.50 -44.66 -42.21
N LYS A 2 100.18 -44.50 -42.54
CA LYS A 2 99.16 -45.52 -42.27
C LYS A 2 98.01 -45.33 -43.25
N ARG A 3 97.81 -46.24 -44.14
CA ARG A 3 96.79 -46.29 -45.18
C ARG A 3 95.42 -46.56 -44.51
N ARG A 4 94.35 -45.73 -44.80
CA ARG A 4 92.94 -46.05 -44.51
C ARG A 4 92.40 -46.93 -45.69
N ARG A 5 91.87 -48.09 -45.34
CA ARG A 5 91.13 -48.94 -46.28
C ARG A 5 89.64 -48.42 -46.27
N VAL A 6 89.14 -48.13 -47.43
CA VAL A 6 87.73 -47.84 -47.65
C VAL A 6 87.05 -49.20 -47.91
N LEU A 7 86.15 -49.60 -47.02
CA LEU A 7 85.25 -50.74 -47.22
C LEU A 7 84.08 -50.30 -48.08
N ASN A 8 84.06 -50.78 -49.32
CA ASN A 8 82.94 -50.69 -50.23
C ASN A 8 81.95 -51.84 -49.88
N GLN A 9 80.90 -51.58 -49.10
CA GLN A 9 79.81 -52.55 -48.86
C GLN A 9 78.66 -52.25 -49.86
N SER A 10 78.54 -53.08 -50.88
CA SER A 10 77.43 -53.12 -51.77
C SER A 10 76.16 -53.60 -51.02
N ILE A 11 75.18 -52.79 -50.91
CA ILE A 11 73.88 -53.13 -50.30
C ILE A 11 73.23 -54.24 -51.17
N PRO A 12 72.85 -55.40 -50.60
CA PRO A 12 72.31 -56.51 -51.40
C PRO A 12 70.87 -56.09 -51.89
N TRP A 13 70.65 -56.49 -53.15
CA TRP A 13 69.42 -56.10 -53.88
C TRP A 13 68.10 -56.44 -53.13
N TRP A 14 68.05 -57.44 -52.27
CA TRP A 14 66.93 -57.79 -51.42
C TRP A 14 66.60 -56.69 -50.40
N ALA A 15 67.51 -55.86 -49.99
CA ALA A 15 67.32 -54.72 -49.09
C ALA A 15 66.54 -53.61 -49.80
N TYR A 16 66.72 -53.42 -51.10
CA TYR A 16 65.86 -52.48 -51.89
C TYR A 16 64.41 -52.97 -52.00
N PHE A 17 64.22 -54.28 -52.14
CA PHE A 17 62.94 -54.89 -52.22
C PHE A 17 62.13 -54.74 -50.91
N LEU A 18 62.84 -54.93 -49.79
CA LEU A 18 62.30 -54.74 -48.47
C LEU A 18 61.92 -53.26 -48.22
N PHE A 19 62.73 -52.33 -48.67
CA PHE A 19 62.45 -50.87 -48.57
C PHE A 19 61.26 -50.46 -49.43
N VAL A 20 61.11 -50.99 -50.64
CA VAL A 20 59.97 -50.75 -51.52
C VAL A 20 58.69 -51.31 -50.89
N LEU A 21 58.76 -52.54 -50.33
CA LEU A 21 57.58 -53.11 -49.61
C LEU A 21 57.20 -52.31 -48.37
N LEU A 22 58.17 -51.83 -47.61
CA LEU A 22 57.95 -51.00 -46.44
C LEU A 22 57.37 -49.65 -46.85
N ALA A 23 57.88 -49.03 -47.89
CA ALA A 23 57.37 -47.76 -48.43
C ALA A 23 55.96 -47.94 -48.98
N ALA A 24 55.68 -49.06 -49.70
CA ALA A 24 54.32 -49.35 -50.14
C ALA A 24 53.31 -49.60 -48.98
N PHE A 25 53.81 -50.30 -47.92
CA PHE A 25 52.96 -50.48 -46.69
C PHE A 25 52.71 -49.20 -45.95
N VAL A 26 53.71 -48.33 -45.85
CA VAL A 26 53.53 -47.00 -45.23
C VAL A 26 52.54 -46.12 -46.04
N LEU A 27 52.71 -46.14 -47.41
CA LEU A 27 51.79 -45.45 -48.31
C LEU A 27 50.36 -46.01 -48.22
N TYR A 28 50.20 -47.32 -48.11
CA TYR A 28 48.95 -48.02 -47.97
C TYR A 28 48.31 -47.63 -46.61
N ARG A 29 49.06 -47.54 -45.55
CA ARG A 29 48.61 -47.10 -44.22
C ARG A 29 48.19 -45.63 -44.23
N ILE A 30 48.97 -44.76 -44.88
CA ILE A 30 48.64 -43.33 -45.03
C ILE A 30 47.37 -43.15 -45.87
N PHE A 31 47.13 -43.96 -46.87
CA PHE A 31 45.93 -43.91 -47.71
C PHE A 31 44.67 -44.47 -47.01
N GLN A 32 44.89 -45.46 -46.12
CA GLN A 32 43.76 -45.94 -45.25
C GLN A 32 43.37 -44.98 -44.12
N HIS A 33 44.32 -44.10 -43.70
CA HIS A 33 44.03 -43.05 -42.71
C HIS A 33 43.62 -41.77 -43.40
N ARG A 34 42.69 -41.84 -44.36
CA ARG A 34 41.88 -40.65 -44.67
C ARG A 34 41.06 -40.35 -43.44
N PRO A 35 41.22 -39.14 -42.80
CA PRO A 35 40.31 -38.75 -41.74
C PRO A 35 38.89 -38.79 -42.34
N SER A 36 38.07 -39.70 -41.86
CA SER A 36 36.63 -39.66 -42.09
C SER A 36 36.23 -38.23 -41.81
N GLU A 37 35.67 -37.51 -42.79
CA GLU A 37 35.03 -36.23 -42.54
C GLU A 37 34.07 -36.46 -41.38
N ALA A 38 34.48 -36.05 -40.19
CA ALA A 38 33.63 -36.04 -39.03
C ALA A 38 32.45 -35.15 -39.43
N LYS A 39 31.33 -35.78 -39.78
CA LYS A 39 30.05 -35.14 -39.97
C LYS A 39 29.92 -34.24 -38.78
N ALA A 40 30.02 -32.91 -38.99
CA ALA A 40 29.99 -31.92 -37.93
C ALA A 40 28.82 -32.29 -37.04
N ALA A 41 29.10 -32.74 -35.81
CA ALA A 41 28.07 -33.14 -34.87
C ALA A 41 27.20 -31.91 -34.70
N GLN A 42 25.96 -31.98 -35.14
CA GLN A 42 25.01 -30.91 -34.91
C GLN A 42 25.02 -30.64 -33.41
N PRO A 43 25.25 -29.39 -32.99
CA PRO A 43 25.31 -29.08 -31.56
C PRO A 43 24.04 -29.64 -30.91
N PRO A 44 24.14 -30.31 -29.76
CA PRO A 44 23.03 -30.98 -29.14
C PRO A 44 21.93 -29.95 -28.89
N VAL A 45 20.73 -30.19 -29.41
CA VAL A 45 19.54 -29.39 -29.18
C VAL A 45 19.24 -29.46 -27.69
N ARG A 46 19.20 -28.30 -27.03
CA ARG A 46 18.99 -28.22 -25.57
C ARG A 46 17.52 -27.92 -25.25
N PRO A 47 16.87 -28.74 -24.40
CA PRO A 47 15.51 -28.44 -23.98
C PRO A 47 15.50 -27.21 -23.06
N VAL A 48 14.61 -26.27 -23.34
CA VAL A 48 14.44 -25.05 -22.56
C VAL A 48 12.96 -24.78 -22.34
N LEU A 49 12.62 -24.20 -21.19
CA LEU A 49 11.26 -23.68 -20.95
C LEU A 49 11.19 -22.22 -21.40
N VAL A 50 10.16 -21.91 -22.17
CA VAL A 50 9.98 -20.60 -22.79
C VAL A 50 8.63 -19.99 -22.44
N ALA A 51 8.59 -18.66 -22.30
CA ALA A 51 7.40 -17.89 -22.14
C ALA A 51 7.29 -16.81 -23.21
N LYS A 52 6.08 -16.46 -23.60
CA LYS A 52 5.82 -15.31 -24.45
C LYS A 52 5.85 -14.02 -23.61
N ILE A 53 6.42 -13.00 -24.17
CA ILE A 53 6.39 -11.66 -23.61
C ILE A 53 4.98 -11.11 -23.72
N ILE A 54 4.40 -10.72 -22.59
CA ILE A 54 3.05 -10.16 -22.52
C ILE A 54 3.12 -8.65 -22.25
N THR A 55 2.06 -7.94 -22.67
CA THR A 55 1.86 -6.55 -22.33
C THR A 55 0.66 -6.40 -21.44
N LYS A 56 0.80 -5.66 -20.36
CA LYS A 56 -0.28 -5.37 -19.40
C LYS A 56 -0.04 -4.00 -18.76
N ASP A 57 -1.13 -3.35 -18.37
CA ASP A 57 -1.02 -2.18 -17.50
C ASP A 57 -0.59 -2.62 -16.11
N VAL A 58 0.48 -2.00 -15.61
CA VAL A 58 1.06 -2.34 -14.30
C VAL A 58 1.26 -1.10 -13.44
N PRO A 59 0.95 -1.17 -12.14
CA PRO A 59 1.21 -0.07 -11.24
C PRO A 59 2.71 0.11 -10.99
N LEU A 60 3.15 1.36 -10.93
CA LEU A 60 4.40 1.74 -10.28
C LEU A 60 4.09 2.00 -8.82
N TYR A 61 4.66 1.23 -7.91
CA TYR A 61 4.32 1.31 -6.48
C TYR A 61 5.53 1.17 -5.57
N LEU A 62 5.35 1.59 -4.33
CA LEU A 62 6.24 1.31 -3.21
C LEU A 62 5.48 0.45 -2.20
N ASP A 63 6.09 -0.63 -1.74
CA ASP A 63 5.53 -1.47 -0.68
C ASP A 63 6.12 -1.02 0.66
N GLU A 64 5.24 -0.59 1.57
CA GLU A 64 5.56 0.01 2.85
C GLU A 64 4.83 -0.71 3.98
N ILE A 65 5.27 -0.48 5.20
CA ILE A 65 4.54 -0.92 6.40
C ILE A 65 3.88 0.31 7.02
N GLY A 66 2.62 0.16 7.40
CA GLY A 66 1.85 1.20 8.03
C GLY A 66 1.07 0.72 9.24
N SER A 67 0.31 1.63 9.81
CA SER A 67 -0.67 1.34 10.86
C SER A 67 -1.94 2.14 10.62
N CYS A 68 -3.06 1.56 11.02
CA CYS A 68 -4.33 2.26 10.97
C CYS A 68 -4.45 3.27 12.11
N ALA A 69 -5.16 4.38 11.88
CA ALA A 69 -5.54 5.34 12.92
C ALA A 69 -7.00 5.73 12.72
N ALA A 70 -7.70 5.99 13.81
CA ALA A 70 -9.08 6.46 13.71
C ALA A 70 -9.16 7.78 12.92
N TYR A 71 -10.17 7.92 12.08
CA TYR A 71 -10.41 9.15 11.31
C TYR A 71 -10.63 10.34 12.23
N GLU A 72 -11.42 10.15 13.28
CA GLU A 72 -11.64 11.11 14.36
C GLU A 72 -11.58 10.38 15.70
N THR A 73 -11.00 11.02 16.71
CA THR A 73 -10.99 10.54 18.10
C THR A 73 -11.45 11.66 19.00
N VAL A 74 -12.57 11.46 19.68
CA VAL A 74 -13.13 12.44 20.60
C VAL A 74 -13.22 11.84 21.99
N GLN A 75 -12.64 12.56 22.95
CA GLN A 75 -12.79 12.29 24.37
C GLN A 75 -13.99 13.07 24.91
N VAL A 76 -15.04 12.37 25.27
CA VAL A 76 -16.27 12.97 25.79
C VAL A 76 -16.07 13.30 27.27
N GLN A 77 -16.28 14.57 27.64
CA GLN A 77 -16.12 15.09 29.01
C GLN A 77 -17.41 15.76 29.49
N ALA A 78 -17.60 15.77 30.80
CA ALA A 78 -18.67 16.54 31.42
C ALA A 78 -18.35 18.06 31.41
N GLN A 79 -19.28 18.90 31.00
CA GLN A 79 -19.12 20.36 31.03
C GLN A 79 -19.74 20.99 32.29
N VAL A 80 -20.59 20.25 32.99
CA VAL A 80 -21.20 20.66 34.26
C VAL A 80 -20.95 19.57 35.31
N SER A 81 -21.01 19.96 36.59
CA SER A 81 -20.81 19.05 37.71
C SER A 81 -22.11 18.41 38.14
N GLY A 82 -22.11 17.11 38.42
CA GLY A 82 -23.27 16.40 38.93
C GLY A 82 -23.14 14.90 38.91
N GLN A 83 -24.12 14.20 39.46
CA GLN A 83 -24.14 12.74 39.46
C GLN A 83 -24.68 12.22 38.13
N ILE A 84 -24.03 11.21 37.55
CA ILE A 84 -24.58 10.48 36.39
C ILE A 84 -25.74 9.65 36.87
N ILE A 85 -26.95 9.89 36.35
CA ILE A 85 -28.16 9.15 36.67
C ILE A 85 -28.48 8.04 35.68
N ALA A 86 -28.06 8.19 34.44
CA ALA A 86 -28.28 7.17 33.39
C ALA A 86 -27.14 7.12 32.36
N ARG A 87 -26.96 5.93 31.82
CA ARG A 87 -26.11 5.64 30.65
C ARG A 87 -26.99 5.04 29.54
N HIS A 88 -26.86 5.52 28.31
CA HIS A 88 -27.75 5.18 27.20
C HIS A 88 -27.08 4.36 26.08
N PHE A 89 -25.87 3.87 26.26
CA PHE A 89 -25.11 3.07 25.30
C PHE A 89 -24.54 1.80 25.95
N GLN A 90 -24.07 0.90 25.13
CA GLN A 90 -23.22 -0.24 25.54
C GLN A 90 -21.77 -0.01 25.11
N ASP A 91 -20.81 -0.48 25.91
CA ASP A 91 -19.39 -0.41 25.54
C ASP A 91 -19.17 -1.16 24.22
N GLY A 92 -18.43 -0.56 23.28
CA GLY A 92 -18.18 -1.14 21.96
C GLY A 92 -19.33 -0.99 20.96
N SER A 93 -20.45 -0.39 21.32
CA SER A 93 -21.55 -0.11 20.36
C SER A 93 -21.22 1.06 19.44
N ASP A 94 -21.86 1.10 18.28
CA ASP A 94 -21.79 2.25 17.39
C ASP A 94 -22.78 3.33 17.85
N ALA A 95 -22.32 4.58 17.87
CA ALA A 95 -23.13 5.77 18.18
C ALA A 95 -23.12 6.74 17.00
N LYS A 96 -24.26 7.36 16.75
CA LYS A 96 -24.41 8.43 15.76
C LYS A 96 -24.24 9.79 16.43
N LYS A 97 -23.79 10.77 15.67
CA LYS A 97 -23.74 12.15 16.10
C LYS A 97 -25.13 12.62 16.63
N GLY A 98 -25.15 13.07 17.87
CA GLY A 98 -26.38 13.51 18.54
C GLY A 98 -27.02 12.46 19.46
N ASP A 99 -26.61 11.20 19.40
CA ASP A 99 -27.09 10.14 20.29
C ASP A 99 -26.72 10.46 21.73
N LEU A 100 -27.69 10.24 22.64
CA LEU A 100 -27.54 10.50 24.07
C LEU A 100 -26.63 9.39 24.66
N LEU A 101 -25.57 9.82 25.35
CA LEU A 101 -24.59 8.90 25.98
C LEU A 101 -24.79 8.81 27.48
N PHE A 102 -24.80 9.94 28.14
CA PHE A 102 -25.00 10.04 29.59
C PHE A 102 -25.99 11.12 29.95
N THR A 103 -26.66 10.95 31.07
CA THR A 103 -27.49 11.98 31.69
C THR A 103 -26.93 12.26 33.08
N ILE A 104 -26.51 13.53 33.29
CA ILE A 104 -26.23 14.07 34.62
C ILE A 104 -27.53 14.52 35.25
N ASP A 105 -27.69 14.49 36.60
CA ASP A 105 -28.89 14.90 37.28
C ASP A 105 -29.31 16.33 36.90
N PRO A 106 -30.37 16.50 36.11
CA PRO A 106 -30.76 17.81 35.59
C PRO A 106 -31.56 18.67 36.61
N ARG A 107 -32.03 18.07 37.70
CA ARG A 107 -32.96 18.74 38.65
C ARG A 107 -32.41 20.08 39.22
N PRO A 108 -31.15 20.17 39.69
CA PRO A 108 -30.58 21.43 40.15
C PRO A 108 -30.54 22.50 39.05
N TYR A 109 -30.18 22.11 37.83
CA TYR A 109 -30.06 22.99 36.67
C TYR A 109 -31.42 23.44 36.17
N GLN A 110 -32.44 22.53 36.19
CA GLN A 110 -33.82 22.87 35.87
C GLN A 110 -34.37 23.92 36.87
N ALA A 111 -34.16 23.75 38.19
CA ALA A 111 -34.60 24.72 39.18
C ALA A 111 -33.94 26.10 38.99
N THR A 112 -32.61 26.10 38.63
CA THR A 112 -31.89 27.35 38.32
C THR A 112 -32.46 28.04 37.07
N LEU A 113 -32.78 27.27 36.03
CA LEU A 113 -33.39 27.77 34.82
C LEU A 113 -34.78 28.35 35.07
N ASP A 114 -35.60 27.67 35.85
CA ASP A 114 -36.96 28.13 36.18
C ASP A 114 -36.92 29.44 36.97
N GLN A 115 -35.95 29.57 37.91
CA GLN A 115 -35.73 30.83 38.63
C GLN A 115 -35.30 31.96 37.69
N ALA A 116 -34.34 31.68 36.76
CA ALA A 116 -33.88 32.69 35.81
C ALA A 116 -34.98 33.11 34.83
N LYS A 117 -35.81 32.17 34.35
CA LYS A 117 -36.97 32.44 33.50
C LYS A 117 -38.00 33.31 34.21
N ALA A 118 -38.28 33.04 35.50
CA ALA A 118 -39.21 33.85 36.29
C ALA A 118 -38.75 35.31 36.44
N GLN A 119 -37.41 35.50 36.69
CA GLN A 119 -36.84 36.84 36.76
C GLN A 119 -36.88 37.55 35.40
N ALA A 120 -36.55 36.87 34.30
CA ALA A 120 -36.61 37.43 32.95
C ALA A 120 -38.05 37.86 32.60
N ALA A 121 -39.05 37.06 32.96
CA ALA A 121 -40.47 37.39 32.76
C ALA A 121 -40.86 38.61 33.54
N LEU A 122 -40.47 38.79 34.82
CA LEU A 122 -40.69 39.94 35.63
C LEU A 122 -40.10 41.22 35.02
N ASP A 123 -38.82 41.18 34.64
CA ASP A 123 -38.13 42.33 34.09
C ASP A 123 -38.66 42.71 32.71
N GLN A 124 -39.04 41.74 31.89
CA GLN A 124 -39.70 41.99 30.61
C GLN A 124 -41.09 42.65 30.79
N ALA A 125 -41.89 42.23 31.79
CA ALA A 125 -43.11 42.83 32.08
C ALA A 125 -42.97 44.30 32.64
N THR A 126 -41.82 44.50 33.35
CA THR A 126 -41.45 45.84 33.85
C THR A 126 -41.04 46.75 32.70
N LEU A 127 -40.21 46.27 31.78
CA LEU A 127 -39.78 46.99 30.57
C LEU A 127 -41.06 47.45 29.78
N LYS A 128 -41.94 46.49 29.50
CA LYS A 128 -43.16 46.78 28.75
C LYS A 128 -44.02 47.90 29.44
N ARG A 129 -44.14 47.89 30.76
CA ARG A 129 -44.83 48.99 31.52
C ARG A 129 -44.05 50.28 31.35
N GLN A 130 -42.73 50.30 31.40
CA GLN A 130 -41.93 51.51 31.22
C GLN A 130 -41.98 52.02 29.77
N GLU A 131 -42.10 51.18 28.78
CA GLU A 131 -42.38 51.57 27.39
C GLU A 131 -43.74 52.34 27.27
N ASP A 132 -44.78 51.78 27.85
CA ASP A 132 -46.12 52.41 27.85
C ASP A 132 -46.09 53.76 28.55
N LEU A 133 -45.43 53.90 29.71
CA LEU A 133 -45.29 55.15 30.46
C LEU A 133 -44.39 56.15 29.71
N ARG A 134 -43.34 55.74 29.04
CA ARG A 134 -42.51 56.58 28.19
C ARG A 134 -43.30 57.15 27.01
N ALA A 135 -44.08 56.33 26.35
CA ALA A 135 -44.93 56.75 25.25
C ALA A 135 -45.93 57.92 25.73
N ARG A 136 -46.34 57.89 27.01
CA ARG A 136 -47.11 58.92 27.66
C ARG A 136 -46.29 60.08 28.24
N LYS A 137 -44.92 60.03 28.10
CA LYS A 137 -43.98 61.05 28.62
C LYS A 137 -44.00 61.19 30.16
N VAL A 138 -44.29 60.12 30.91
CA VAL A 138 -44.44 60.10 32.38
C VAL A 138 -43.16 59.68 33.09
N ILE A 139 -42.17 59.09 32.40
CA ILE A 139 -40.90 58.61 32.99
C ILE A 139 -39.70 59.28 32.35
N SER A 140 -38.52 59.19 33.04
CA SER A 140 -37.26 59.66 32.52
C SER A 140 -36.68 58.67 31.51
N GLN A 141 -35.79 59.15 30.63
CA GLN A 141 -35.07 58.30 29.73
C GLN A 141 -34.21 57.26 30.50
N GLN A 142 -33.62 57.69 31.62
CA GLN A 142 -32.77 56.81 32.47
C GLN A 142 -33.55 55.62 33.05
N ASP A 143 -34.79 55.81 33.46
CA ASP A 143 -35.65 54.74 34.02
C ASP A 143 -35.95 53.69 32.95
N TYR A 144 -36.27 54.16 31.72
CA TYR A 144 -36.47 53.26 30.59
C TYR A 144 -35.22 52.48 30.26
N ASP A 145 -34.07 53.16 30.11
CA ASP A 145 -32.75 52.49 29.76
C ASP A 145 -32.37 51.50 30.85
N THR A 146 -32.62 51.80 32.12
CA THR A 146 -32.42 50.89 33.25
C THR A 146 -33.28 49.62 33.14
N ALA A 147 -34.57 49.79 32.85
CA ALA A 147 -35.53 48.68 32.69
C ALA A 147 -35.16 47.83 31.49
N GLN A 148 -34.71 48.44 30.40
CA GLN A 148 -34.23 47.75 29.20
C GLN A 148 -32.96 46.93 29.51
N ALA A 149 -31.98 47.52 30.18
CA ALA A 149 -30.74 46.83 30.57
C ALA A 149 -31.02 45.64 31.51
N ASN A 150 -31.94 45.79 32.45
CA ASN A 150 -32.31 44.71 33.37
C ASN A 150 -33.03 43.56 32.63
N ALA A 151 -33.93 43.84 31.70
CA ALA A 151 -34.61 42.83 30.91
C ALA A 151 -33.60 42.04 30.01
N GLN A 152 -32.64 42.75 29.40
CA GLN A 152 -31.59 42.11 28.63
C GLN A 152 -30.66 41.22 29.51
N LYS A 153 -30.32 41.71 30.70
CA LYS A 153 -29.46 40.96 31.66
C LYS A 153 -30.15 39.68 32.14
N SER A 154 -31.41 39.77 32.54
CA SER A 154 -32.14 38.58 33.03
C SER A 154 -32.46 37.58 31.92
N GLN A 155 -32.70 38.04 30.70
CA GLN A 155 -32.86 37.18 29.54
C GLN A 155 -31.54 36.40 29.28
N ALA A 156 -30.38 37.07 29.25
CA ALA A 156 -29.09 36.43 29.08
C ALA A 156 -28.78 35.44 30.23
N ALA A 157 -29.20 35.73 31.46
CA ALA A 157 -29.06 34.80 32.57
C ALA A 157 -29.93 33.53 32.40
N ALA A 158 -31.13 33.66 31.86
CA ALA A 158 -32.01 32.51 31.54
C ALA A 158 -31.42 31.65 30.42
N GLU A 159 -30.83 32.25 29.39
CA GLU A 159 -30.14 31.56 28.31
C GLU A 159 -28.91 30.79 28.82
N ALA A 160 -28.10 31.39 29.68
CA ALA A 160 -26.95 30.72 30.31
C ALA A 160 -27.38 29.52 31.17
N ALA A 161 -28.48 29.66 31.92
CA ALA A 161 -29.03 28.55 32.70
C ALA A 161 -29.56 27.42 31.80
N GLN A 162 -30.17 27.73 30.63
CA GLN A 162 -30.60 26.73 29.65
C GLN A 162 -29.43 25.97 29.09
N VAL A 163 -28.34 26.62 28.73
CA VAL A 163 -27.11 25.97 28.24
C VAL A 163 -26.54 24.98 29.28
N ASN A 164 -26.52 25.38 30.55
CA ASN A 164 -26.10 24.51 31.64
C ASN A 164 -26.99 23.27 31.81
N LEU A 165 -28.30 23.42 31.62
CA LEU A 165 -29.23 22.30 31.61
C LEU A 165 -28.99 21.38 30.41
N ASP A 166 -28.73 21.94 29.24
CA ASP A 166 -28.44 21.17 28.03
C ASP A 166 -27.15 20.33 28.18
N TYR A 167 -26.18 20.86 28.90
CA TYR A 167 -24.94 20.12 29.23
C TYR A 167 -25.15 18.93 30.17
N CYS A 168 -26.30 18.81 30.83
CA CYS A 168 -26.65 17.61 31.58
C CYS A 168 -26.91 16.41 30.66
N TYR A 169 -27.26 16.63 29.40
CA TYR A 169 -27.52 15.60 28.38
C TYR A 169 -26.33 15.46 27.46
N ILE A 170 -25.40 14.59 27.83
CA ILE A 170 -24.15 14.42 27.11
C ILE A 170 -24.41 13.57 25.86
N LYS A 171 -24.17 14.16 24.67
CA LYS A 171 -24.45 13.55 23.38
C LYS A 171 -23.14 13.27 22.63
N SER A 172 -23.19 12.30 21.71
CA SER A 172 -22.06 12.00 20.82
C SER A 172 -21.82 13.17 19.85
N PRO A 173 -20.59 13.71 19.77
CA PRO A 173 -20.26 14.78 18.83
C PRO A 173 -19.99 14.27 17.41
N ILE A 174 -19.67 12.96 17.24
CA ILE A 174 -19.31 12.32 15.99
C ILE A 174 -20.06 11.00 15.79
N ASN A 175 -20.04 10.49 14.57
CA ASN A 175 -20.38 9.09 14.29
C ASN A 175 -19.17 8.22 14.59
N GLY A 176 -19.33 7.11 15.31
CA GLY A 176 -18.20 6.23 15.60
C GLY A 176 -18.52 5.18 16.64
N ARG A 177 -17.52 4.38 16.93
CA ARG A 177 -17.62 3.33 17.95
C ARG A 177 -17.24 3.88 19.32
N VAL A 178 -18.10 3.62 20.29
CA VAL A 178 -17.90 4.01 21.68
C VAL A 178 -16.91 3.04 22.31
N GLY A 179 -15.84 3.54 22.90
CA GLY A 179 -14.85 2.73 23.62
C GLY A 179 -15.33 2.26 24.99
N LEU A 180 -14.38 1.81 25.80
CA LEU A 180 -14.64 1.47 27.19
C LEU A 180 -14.95 2.74 28.00
N ARG A 181 -16.02 2.72 28.80
CA ARG A 181 -16.37 3.82 29.71
C ARG A 181 -15.41 3.89 30.90
N ASN A 182 -15.17 5.09 31.37
CA ASN A 182 -14.36 5.35 32.58
C ASN A 182 -15.23 5.61 33.81
N VAL A 183 -16.53 5.74 33.64
CA VAL A 183 -17.47 6.12 34.72
C VAL A 183 -18.79 5.32 34.59
N ASP A 184 -19.43 5.10 35.74
CA ASP A 184 -20.71 4.41 35.85
C ASP A 184 -21.83 5.35 36.36
N ALA A 185 -23.09 4.94 36.19
CA ALA A 185 -24.21 5.61 36.83
C ALA A 185 -24.03 5.58 38.35
N GLY A 186 -24.28 6.72 39.00
CA GLY A 186 -24.00 6.94 40.40
C GLY A 186 -22.71 7.74 40.67
N ASN A 187 -21.76 7.79 39.72
CA ASN A 187 -20.52 8.57 39.91
C ASN A 187 -20.77 10.08 39.81
N LEU A 188 -20.03 10.84 40.61
CA LEU A 188 -19.99 12.31 40.52
C LEU A 188 -18.96 12.70 39.45
N VAL A 189 -19.37 13.56 38.51
CA VAL A 189 -18.49 14.04 37.40
C VAL A 189 -18.57 15.57 37.32
N GLY A 190 -17.61 16.14 36.58
CA GLY A 190 -17.50 17.56 36.32
C GLY A 190 -16.41 17.93 35.35
N PRO A 191 -16.20 19.22 35.01
CA PRO A 191 -15.22 19.66 34.01
C PRO A 191 -13.76 19.23 34.28
N SER A 192 -13.43 18.98 35.56
CA SER A 192 -12.08 18.55 35.97
C SER A 192 -11.92 17.02 36.08
N THR A 193 -12.96 16.25 35.82
CA THR A 193 -12.87 14.78 35.82
C THR A 193 -12.26 14.26 34.52
N PRO A 194 -11.59 13.08 34.54
CA PRO A 194 -11.13 12.44 33.33
C PRO A 194 -12.26 12.25 32.30
N PRO A 195 -11.95 12.05 31.02
CA PRO A 195 -12.93 11.76 30.00
C PRO A 195 -13.86 10.61 30.41
N LEU A 196 -15.16 10.76 30.18
CA LEU A 196 -16.16 9.75 30.53
C LEU A 196 -16.07 8.53 29.64
N VAL A 197 -15.83 8.77 28.35
CA VAL A 197 -15.68 7.76 27.30
C VAL A 197 -14.94 8.38 26.10
N THR A 198 -14.27 7.54 25.32
CA THR A 198 -13.68 7.93 24.03
C THR A 198 -14.51 7.36 22.90
N ILE A 199 -14.77 8.15 21.86
CA ILE A 199 -15.47 7.73 20.64
C ILE A 199 -14.47 7.83 19.49
N GLN A 200 -14.41 6.79 18.65
CA GLN A 200 -13.53 6.71 17.50
C GLN A 200 -14.33 6.52 16.21
N GLY A 201 -14.11 7.42 15.26
CA GLY A 201 -14.62 7.28 13.90
C GLY A 201 -13.79 6.21 13.16
N LEU A 202 -14.44 5.12 12.75
CA LEU A 202 -13.79 3.99 12.11
C LEU A 202 -14.00 3.94 10.59
N ASP A 203 -14.97 4.66 10.05
CA ASP A 203 -15.23 4.75 8.61
C ASP A 203 -15.43 6.21 8.19
N PRO A 204 -14.55 6.73 7.30
CA PRO A 204 -13.32 6.09 6.84
C PRO A 204 -12.28 5.94 7.95
N ILE A 205 -11.16 5.22 7.67
CA ILE A 205 -10.03 5.08 8.60
C ILE A 205 -8.77 5.68 7.96
N TYR A 206 -7.87 6.22 8.77
CA TYR A 206 -6.56 6.62 8.30
C TYR A 206 -5.62 5.42 8.21
N THR A 207 -4.81 5.40 7.17
CA THR A 207 -3.66 4.52 7.03
C THR A 207 -2.40 5.38 7.07
N ASP A 208 -1.67 5.31 8.17
CA ASP A 208 -0.39 6.01 8.36
C ASP A 208 0.76 5.10 7.95
N PHE A 209 1.67 5.61 7.13
CA PHE A 209 2.85 4.89 6.67
C PHE A 209 4.02 5.84 6.47
N THR A 210 5.20 5.29 6.22
CA THR A 210 6.41 6.09 6.00
C THR A 210 7.03 5.74 4.67
N VAL A 211 7.54 6.76 3.97
CA VAL A 211 8.28 6.63 2.72
C VAL A 211 9.75 6.93 2.97
N SER A 212 10.65 6.11 2.43
CA SER A 212 12.09 6.33 2.55
C SER A 212 12.52 7.63 1.85
N GLU A 213 13.50 8.33 2.43
CA GLU A 213 14.12 9.51 1.80
C GLU A 213 14.68 9.19 0.40
N THR A 214 15.19 7.96 0.20
CA THR A 214 15.70 7.51 -1.11
C THR A 214 14.63 7.50 -2.20
N ASP A 215 13.37 7.21 -1.83
CA ASP A 215 12.23 7.12 -2.75
C ASP A 215 11.48 8.45 -2.89
N LEU A 216 11.80 9.42 -2.03
CA LEU A 216 11.12 10.71 -2.01
C LEU A 216 11.23 11.47 -3.35
N ALA A 217 12.36 11.35 -4.05
CA ALA A 217 12.54 11.96 -5.38
C ALA A 217 11.58 11.36 -6.41
N LEU A 218 11.35 10.06 -6.34
CA LEU A 218 10.38 9.35 -7.18
C LEU A 218 8.95 9.78 -6.83
N VAL A 219 8.60 9.77 -5.55
CA VAL A 219 7.27 10.17 -5.06
C VAL A 219 6.94 11.59 -5.49
N ARG A 220 7.85 12.56 -5.30
CA ARG A 220 7.64 13.96 -5.71
C ARG A 220 7.34 14.13 -7.19
N ARG A 221 7.87 13.26 -8.05
CA ARG A 221 7.62 13.31 -9.50
C ARG A 221 6.17 13.00 -9.85
N TYR A 222 5.55 12.09 -9.11
CA TYR A 222 4.18 11.62 -9.38
C TYR A 222 3.15 12.23 -8.44
N LEU A 223 3.57 12.93 -7.38
CA LEU A 223 2.67 13.55 -6.41
C LEU A 223 1.73 14.54 -7.11
N GLY A 224 0.42 14.39 -6.84
CA GLY A 224 -0.63 15.18 -7.51
C GLY A 224 -1.09 14.61 -8.86
N GLY A 225 -0.52 13.49 -9.31
CA GLY A 225 -0.99 12.75 -10.48
C GLY A 225 -2.35 12.08 -10.22
N PRO A 226 -3.14 11.83 -11.28
CA PRO A 226 -4.50 11.27 -11.17
C PRO A 226 -4.51 9.80 -10.74
N ASN A 227 -3.39 9.10 -10.86
CA ASN A 227 -3.26 7.68 -10.57
C ASN A 227 -2.69 7.38 -9.18
N VAL A 228 -2.39 8.43 -8.39
CA VAL A 228 -1.86 8.27 -7.03
C VAL A 228 -2.95 7.69 -6.13
N LYS A 229 -2.71 6.48 -5.63
CA LYS A 229 -3.62 5.74 -4.75
C LYS A 229 -2.82 5.00 -3.68
N VAL A 230 -3.49 4.66 -2.60
CA VAL A 230 -2.90 3.89 -1.51
C VAL A 230 -3.74 2.64 -1.30
N GLU A 231 -3.14 1.50 -1.51
CA GLU A 231 -3.79 0.21 -1.26
C GLU A 231 -3.36 -0.31 0.10
N THR A 232 -4.34 -0.48 0.98
CA THR A 232 -4.14 -0.99 2.35
C THR A 232 -4.54 -2.46 2.39
N ARG A 233 -3.63 -3.30 2.89
CA ARG A 233 -3.81 -4.76 3.03
C ARG A 233 -3.60 -5.14 4.48
N SER A 234 -4.42 -6.07 5.00
CA SER A 234 -4.15 -6.69 6.30
C SER A 234 -2.78 -7.38 6.29
N ALA A 235 -2.08 -7.35 7.42
CA ALA A 235 -0.75 -7.95 7.54
C ALA A 235 -0.76 -9.46 7.28
N ASP A 236 -1.84 -10.14 7.63
CA ASP A 236 -2.06 -11.60 7.49
C ASP A 236 -2.69 -12.00 6.14
N GLY A 237 -3.08 -11.03 5.30
CA GLY A 237 -3.75 -11.30 4.04
C GLY A 237 -5.19 -11.80 4.14
N SER A 238 -5.81 -11.75 5.33
CA SER A 238 -7.16 -12.25 5.59
C SER A 238 -8.25 -11.43 4.90
N MET A 239 -7.97 -10.16 4.58
CA MET A 239 -8.92 -9.24 3.98
C MET A 239 -8.52 -8.86 2.54
N PRO A 240 -9.51 -8.60 1.66
CA PRO A 240 -9.22 -8.06 0.35
C PRO A 240 -8.57 -6.69 0.46
N PRO A 241 -7.66 -6.35 -0.47
CA PRO A 241 -7.03 -5.04 -0.53
C PRO A 241 -8.06 -3.91 -0.62
N ARG A 242 -7.84 -2.82 0.13
CA ARG A 242 -8.70 -1.63 0.10
C ARG A 242 -7.97 -0.47 -0.52
N LEU A 243 -8.60 0.12 -1.51
CA LEU A 243 -8.06 1.27 -2.22
C LEU A 243 -8.54 2.56 -1.55
N GLY A 244 -7.59 3.37 -1.10
CA GLY A 244 -7.80 4.67 -0.50
C GLY A 244 -7.08 5.77 -1.29
N ASP A 245 -7.29 6.99 -0.84
CA ASP A 245 -6.68 8.19 -1.42
C ASP A 245 -5.57 8.71 -0.50
N LEU A 246 -4.46 9.16 -1.11
CA LEU A 246 -3.43 9.86 -0.36
C LEU A 246 -4.02 11.17 0.20
N TYR A 247 -4.02 11.29 1.51
CA TYR A 247 -4.53 12.48 2.20
C TYR A 247 -3.43 13.52 2.42
N PHE A 248 -2.25 13.04 2.87
CA PHE A 248 -1.16 13.92 3.29
C PHE A 248 0.18 13.21 3.14
N ILE A 249 1.20 13.96 2.78
CA ILE A 249 2.60 13.58 2.93
C ILE A 249 3.34 14.74 3.61
N ASP A 250 4.14 14.41 4.62
CA ASP A 250 4.86 15.40 5.40
C ASP A 250 5.94 16.09 4.53
N THR A 251 6.23 17.33 4.86
CA THR A 251 7.28 18.11 4.19
C THR A 251 8.67 17.92 4.83
N ALA A 252 8.71 17.30 6.01
CA ALA A 252 9.92 17.10 6.78
C ALA A 252 10.33 15.62 6.81
N VAL A 253 11.62 15.36 6.55
CA VAL A 253 12.25 14.05 6.81
C VAL A 253 12.46 13.90 8.32
N GLN A 254 12.10 12.76 8.88
CA GLN A 254 12.28 12.47 10.29
C GLN A 254 13.76 12.25 10.61
N PRO A 255 14.36 13.06 11.49
CA PRO A 255 15.74 12.86 11.89
C PRO A 255 15.95 11.46 12.50
N GLY A 256 17.01 10.77 12.07
CA GLY A 256 17.39 9.45 12.57
C GLY A 256 16.69 8.26 11.90
N ALA A 257 15.49 8.42 11.35
CA ALA A 257 14.81 7.37 10.61
C ALA A 257 15.01 7.48 9.09
N GLY A 258 15.32 8.68 8.56
CA GLY A 258 15.45 8.91 7.13
C GLY A 258 14.16 8.63 6.36
N THR A 259 13.01 8.89 6.98
CA THR A 259 11.69 8.64 6.40
C THR A 259 10.80 9.86 6.46
N VAL A 260 9.82 9.92 5.59
CA VAL A 260 8.76 10.93 5.54
C VAL A 260 7.44 10.27 5.88
N LYS A 261 6.66 10.88 6.77
CA LYS A 261 5.32 10.39 7.10
C LYS A 261 4.34 10.68 5.98
N ALA A 262 3.51 9.70 5.69
CA ALA A 262 2.37 9.83 4.79
C ALA A 262 1.12 9.25 5.44
N ARG A 263 -0.03 9.77 5.03
CA ARG A 263 -1.35 9.37 5.51
C ARG A 263 -2.29 9.22 4.33
N ALA A 264 -3.04 8.14 4.32
CA ALA A 264 -4.13 7.91 3.39
C ALA A 264 -5.47 7.84 4.11
N VAL A 265 -6.54 8.10 3.38
CA VAL A 265 -7.92 7.85 3.82
C VAL A 265 -8.41 6.59 3.12
N THR A 266 -8.73 5.58 3.90
CA THR A 266 -9.14 4.26 3.41
C THR A 266 -10.59 4.00 3.83
N PRO A 267 -11.49 3.62 2.90
CA PRO A 267 -12.85 3.21 3.25
C PRO A 267 -12.87 1.98 4.15
N ASN A 268 -13.68 2.00 5.19
CA ASN A 268 -13.77 0.92 6.19
C ASN A 268 -15.22 0.65 6.64
N PRO A 269 -16.17 0.41 5.71
CA PRO A 269 -17.60 0.32 6.04
C PRO A 269 -17.97 -0.89 6.91
N ASP A 270 -17.19 -1.95 6.88
CA ASP A 270 -17.37 -3.17 7.70
C ASP A 270 -16.58 -3.11 9.01
N HIS A 271 -15.87 -2.01 9.29
CA HIS A 271 -15.04 -1.78 10.46
C HIS A 271 -14.01 -2.92 10.69
N ALA A 272 -13.54 -3.54 9.61
CA ALA A 272 -12.59 -4.65 9.70
C ALA A 272 -11.16 -4.18 10.00
N LEU A 273 -10.78 -2.97 9.58
CA LEU A 273 -9.53 -2.33 9.98
C LEU A 273 -9.71 -1.61 11.31
N TRP A 274 -8.78 -1.83 12.23
CA TRP A 274 -8.84 -1.28 13.59
C TRP A 274 -7.72 -0.27 13.84
N PRO A 275 -7.97 0.80 14.63
CA PRO A 275 -6.91 1.72 15.04
C PRO A 275 -5.76 1.00 15.72
N SER A 276 -4.53 1.43 15.41
CA SER A 276 -3.25 0.85 15.85
C SER A 276 -2.93 -0.54 15.27
N GLU A 277 -3.76 -1.09 14.38
CA GLU A 277 -3.45 -2.32 13.65
C GLU A 277 -2.35 -2.07 12.62
N PHE A 278 -1.38 -2.99 12.53
CA PHE A 278 -0.36 -2.95 11.48
C PHE A 278 -0.93 -3.47 10.17
N VAL A 279 -0.60 -2.75 9.09
CA VAL A 279 -1.06 -3.05 7.74
C VAL A 279 0.11 -2.98 6.75
N ARG A 280 -0.02 -3.71 5.65
CA ARG A 280 0.85 -3.54 4.49
C ARG A 280 0.24 -2.49 3.59
N VAL A 281 1.06 -1.57 3.15
CA VAL A 281 0.64 -0.44 2.32
C VAL A 281 1.34 -0.54 0.98
N ARG A 282 0.56 -0.56 -0.10
CA ARG A 282 1.10 -0.39 -1.45
C ARG A 282 0.76 1.01 -1.92
N PHE A 283 1.77 1.86 -1.92
CA PHE A 283 1.66 3.24 -2.38
C PHE A 283 1.84 3.28 -3.91
N ILE A 284 0.73 3.36 -4.64
CA ILE A 284 0.68 3.41 -6.10
C ILE A 284 0.94 4.85 -6.53
N LEU A 285 2.00 5.05 -7.30
CA LEU A 285 2.42 6.35 -7.80
C LEU A 285 1.86 6.65 -9.19
N ASP A 286 1.82 5.62 -10.06
CA ASP A 286 1.34 5.72 -11.44
C ASP A 286 0.97 4.34 -11.99
N VAL A 287 0.39 4.31 -13.19
CA VAL A 287 0.11 3.07 -13.92
C VAL A 287 0.77 3.14 -15.29
N PHE A 288 1.78 2.29 -15.52
CA PHE A 288 2.42 2.16 -16.81
C PHE A 288 1.55 1.34 -17.75
N LYS A 289 1.04 2.02 -18.77
CA LYS A 289 0.21 1.37 -19.80
C LYS A 289 1.07 0.56 -20.75
N ASN A 290 0.55 -0.64 -21.13
CA ASN A 290 1.22 -1.54 -22.08
C ASN A 290 2.66 -1.87 -21.67
N ALA A 291 2.95 -2.01 -20.39
CA ALA A 291 4.29 -2.39 -19.92
C ALA A 291 4.61 -3.82 -20.36
N THR A 292 5.86 -4.02 -20.81
CA THR A 292 6.37 -5.31 -21.24
C THR A 292 6.76 -6.15 -20.01
N LEU A 293 6.12 -7.30 -19.84
CA LEU A 293 6.29 -8.19 -18.70
C LEU A 293 6.91 -9.52 -19.11
N VAL A 294 7.87 -9.97 -18.30
CA VAL A 294 8.53 -11.25 -18.43
C VAL A 294 8.58 -11.97 -17.09
N PRO A 295 8.58 -13.31 -17.04
CA PRO A 295 8.88 -14.02 -15.80
C PRO A 295 10.24 -13.60 -15.24
N SER A 296 10.31 -13.29 -13.94
CA SER A 296 11.53 -12.79 -13.31
C SER A 296 12.73 -13.74 -13.47
N GLN A 297 12.45 -15.04 -13.54
CA GLN A 297 13.45 -16.08 -13.77
C GLN A 297 14.13 -16.00 -15.16
N ALA A 298 13.47 -15.37 -16.14
CA ALA A 298 14.05 -15.19 -17.49
C ALA A 298 15.19 -14.14 -17.51
N VAL A 299 15.19 -13.24 -16.54
CA VAL A 299 16.13 -12.13 -16.44
C VAL A 299 17.42 -12.62 -15.78
N GLN A 300 18.53 -12.56 -16.52
CA GLN A 300 19.84 -13.00 -16.06
C GLN A 300 20.76 -11.81 -15.80
N ILE A 301 21.59 -11.93 -14.78
CA ILE A 301 22.58 -10.90 -14.41
C ILE A 301 23.98 -11.45 -14.69
N SER A 302 24.79 -10.68 -15.39
CA SER A 302 26.21 -10.98 -15.64
C SER A 302 27.09 -9.79 -15.28
N GLN A 303 28.41 -9.97 -15.39
CA GLN A 303 29.39 -8.88 -15.22
C GLN A 303 29.17 -7.73 -16.22
N ASN A 304 28.61 -8.04 -17.39
CA ASN A 304 28.36 -7.08 -18.47
C ASN A 304 26.97 -6.45 -18.43
N GLY A 305 26.18 -6.72 -17.38
CA GLY A 305 24.82 -6.21 -17.20
C GLY A 305 23.74 -7.27 -17.23
N THR A 306 22.51 -6.82 -17.31
CA THR A 306 21.30 -7.67 -17.30
C THR A 306 20.90 -8.01 -18.74
N PHE A 307 20.53 -9.28 -18.98
CA PHE A 307 20.16 -9.77 -20.30
C PHE A 307 19.07 -10.84 -20.21
N VAL A 308 18.47 -11.13 -21.36
CA VAL A 308 17.56 -12.27 -21.58
C VAL A 308 17.98 -13.05 -22.83
N PHE A 309 17.60 -14.32 -22.91
CA PHE A 309 17.71 -15.09 -24.13
C PHE A 309 16.39 -15.07 -24.88
N VAL A 310 16.40 -14.51 -26.10
CA VAL A 310 15.23 -14.50 -27.01
C VAL A 310 15.37 -15.65 -27.99
N VAL A 311 14.29 -16.43 -28.18
CA VAL A 311 14.24 -17.53 -29.14
C VAL A 311 13.78 -16.97 -30.48
N LYS A 312 14.61 -17.18 -31.51
CA LYS A 312 14.30 -16.81 -32.90
C LYS A 312 13.41 -17.85 -33.58
N PRO A 313 12.75 -17.52 -34.71
CA PRO A 313 11.90 -18.46 -35.46
C PRO A 313 12.63 -19.73 -35.95
N ASP A 314 13.97 -19.69 -36.07
CA ASP A 314 14.82 -20.84 -36.45
C ASP A 314 15.23 -21.72 -35.24
N ASN A 315 14.60 -21.46 -34.04
CA ASN A 315 14.92 -22.13 -32.78
C ASN A 315 16.35 -21.88 -32.29
N THR A 316 16.99 -20.81 -32.72
CA THR A 316 18.26 -20.37 -32.13
C THR A 316 18.00 -19.29 -31.08
N VAL A 317 18.88 -19.22 -30.05
CA VAL A 317 18.78 -18.19 -29.00
C VAL A 317 19.69 -17.03 -29.30
N ASP A 318 19.19 -15.83 -29.01
CA ASP A 318 19.94 -14.58 -29.09
C ASP A 318 20.05 -13.96 -27.71
N LEU A 319 21.25 -13.53 -27.31
CA LEU A 319 21.47 -12.83 -26.04
C LEU A 319 21.18 -11.36 -26.28
N ARG A 320 20.19 -10.84 -25.54
CA ARG A 320 19.76 -9.45 -25.70
C ARG A 320 19.87 -8.70 -24.38
N PRO A 321 20.67 -7.60 -24.34
CA PRO A 321 20.74 -6.75 -23.17
C PRO A 321 19.38 -6.11 -22.91
N VAL A 322 18.95 -6.06 -21.62
CA VAL A 322 17.69 -5.50 -21.21
C VAL A 322 17.88 -4.58 -20.02
N LYS A 323 16.97 -3.61 -19.89
CA LYS A 323 16.88 -2.76 -18.71
C LYS A 323 15.68 -3.19 -17.88
N PRO A 324 15.89 -3.91 -16.75
CA PRO A 324 14.80 -4.30 -15.87
C PRO A 324 14.23 -3.09 -15.15
N GLY A 325 12.92 -3.10 -14.96
CA GLY A 325 12.18 -2.19 -14.11
C GLY A 325 11.72 -2.88 -12.83
N GLN A 326 10.57 -2.45 -12.33
CA GLN A 326 9.99 -2.97 -11.08
C GLN A 326 9.48 -4.40 -11.25
N ARG A 327 9.71 -5.21 -10.22
CA ARG A 327 9.10 -6.54 -10.09
C ARG A 327 7.64 -6.38 -9.72
N GLN A 328 6.79 -7.19 -10.32
CA GLN A 328 5.34 -7.20 -10.15
C GLN A 328 4.88 -8.49 -9.46
N ASP A 329 3.65 -8.49 -8.97
CA ASP A 329 3.02 -9.69 -8.42
C ASP A 329 3.00 -10.83 -9.47
N GLY A 330 3.01 -12.08 -9.01
CA GLY A 330 3.06 -13.24 -9.90
C GLY A 330 4.45 -13.56 -10.45
N ASP A 331 5.52 -13.08 -9.80
CA ASP A 331 6.92 -13.31 -10.17
C ASP A 331 7.28 -12.79 -11.59
N MET A 332 6.67 -11.67 -11.96
CA MET A 332 6.91 -10.99 -13.23
C MET A 332 7.81 -9.77 -13.04
N THR A 333 8.62 -9.45 -14.04
CA THR A 333 9.46 -8.24 -14.07
C THR A 333 9.12 -7.39 -15.30
N VAL A 334 8.95 -6.09 -15.08
CA VAL A 334 8.80 -5.12 -16.17
C VAL A 334 10.14 -4.96 -16.88
N LEU A 335 10.16 -4.99 -18.21
CA LEU A 335 11.31 -4.60 -18.99
C LEU A 335 11.06 -3.23 -19.64
N GLN A 336 11.96 -2.28 -19.36
CA GLN A 336 11.87 -0.91 -19.90
C GLN A 336 12.37 -0.85 -21.35
N SER A 337 13.29 -1.74 -21.73
CA SER A 337 13.88 -1.81 -23.08
C SER A 337 14.56 -3.14 -23.33
N GLY A 338 14.80 -3.45 -24.61
CA GLY A 338 15.62 -4.59 -25.07
C GLY A 338 14.82 -5.71 -25.73
N VAL A 339 13.50 -5.77 -25.57
CA VAL A 339 12.64 -6.80 -26.14
C VAL A 339 11.36 -6.20 -26.73
N GLN A 340 10.68 -6.95 -27.59
CA GLN A 340 9.41 -6.55 -28.20
C GLN A 340 8.25 -7.44 -27.71
N PRO A 341 7.05 -6.89 -27.61
CA PRO A 341 5.85 -7.67 -27.29
C PRO A 341 5.67 -8.86 -28.24
N GLY A 342 5.30 -10.02 -27.69
CA GLY A 342 5.04 -11.23 -28.49
C GLY A 342 6.28 -12.07 -28.80
N GLU A 343 7.50 -11.57 -28.55
CA GLU A 343 8.71 -12.41 -28.65
C GLU A 343 8.68 -13.52 -27.59
N THR A 344 9.40 -14.60 -27.88
CA THR A 344 9.53 -15.75 -26.97
C THR A 344 10.89 -15.69 -26.27
N ILE A 345 10.88 -15.83 -24.96
CA ILE A 345 12.10 -15.79 -24.13
C ILE A 345 12.30 -17.10 -23.38
N VAL A 346 13.55 -17.43 -23.10
CA VAL A 346 13.91 -18.58 -22.26
C VAL A 346 13.74 -18.24 -20.79
N VAL A 347 12.98 -19.06 -20.07
CA VAL A 347 12.73 -18.92 -18.62
C VAL A 347 13.60 -19.86 -17.81
N THR A 348 13.85 -21.09 -18.31
CA THR A 348 14.67 -22.09 -17.61
C THR A 348 15.56 -22.81 -18.61
N GLY A 349 16.78 -23.18 -18.19
CA GLY A 349 17.78 -23.83 -19.01
C GLY A 349 18.89 -22.90 -19.52
N GLN A 350 18.92 -21.65 -19.07
CA GLN A 350 19.84 -20.60 -19.56
C GLN A 350 21.33 -20.90 -19.34
N LEU A 351 21.71 -21.60 -18.25
CA LEU A 351 23.08 -21.83 -17.84
C LEU A 351 23.96 -22.55 -18.92
N ALA A 352 23.30 -23.26 -19.81
CA ALA A 352 23.97 -24.05 -20.84
C ALA A 352 23.89 -23.40 -22.23
N LEU A 353 23.35 -22.15 -22.33
CA LEU A 353 23.13 -21.47 -23.60
C LEU A 353 24.25 -20.48 -23.92
N ALA A 354 24.58 -20.42 -25.20
CA ALA A 354 25.38 -19.36 -25.80
C ALA A 354 24.63 -18.78 -27.00
N PRO A 355 24.91 -17.53 -27.41
CA PRO A 355 24.31 -16.96 -28.62
C PRO A 355 24.45 -17.90 -29.82
N GLY A 356 23.34 -18.13 -30.55
CA GLY A 356 23.29 -19.03 -31.70
C GLY A 356 23.07 -20.53 -31.37
N THR A 357 22.95 -20.91 -30.09
CA THR A 357 22.63 -22.30 -29.71
C THR A 357 21.22 -22.66 -30.16
N LYS A 358 21.05 -23.84 -30.78
CA LYS A 358 19.77 -24.43 -31.10
C LYS A 358 19.09 -25.01 -29.85
N VAL A 359 17.82 -24.69 -29.66
CA VAL A 359 17.01 -25.11 -28.51
C VAL A 359 15.74 -25.84 -28.93
N ASP A 360 15.21 -26.68 -28.04
CA ASP A 360 13.89 -27.30 -28.13
C ASP A 360 12.96 -26.55 -27.15
N PRO A 361 12.15 -25.60 -27.65
CA PRO A 361 11.33 -24.75 -26.78
C PRO A 361 10.11 -25.51 -26.29
N LYS A 362 9.97 -25.66 -24.97
CA LYS A 362 8.77 -26.17 -24.30
C LYS A 362 8.06 -25.05 -23.55
N PRO A 363 6.72 -25.01 -23.51
CA PRO A 363 6.01 -23.96 -22.81
C PRO A 363 6.32 -23.97 -21.32
N TYR A 364 6.58 -22.79 -20.75
CA TYR A 364 6.69 -22.57 -19.31
C TYR A 364 5.28 -22.35 -18.73
N ASN A 365 4.84 -23.23 -17.85
CA ASN A 365 3.63 -23.04 -17.08
C ASN A 365 3.97 -22.35 -15.77
N SER A 366 3.50 -21.12 -15.58
CA SER A 366 3.67 -20.41 -14.33
C SER A 366 2.96 -21.14 -13.18
N PRO A 367 3.59 -21.33 -12.01
CA PRO A 367 2.94 -21.97 -10.86
C PRO A 367 1.65 -21.25 -10.42
N ASN A 368 1.50 -19.98 -10.75
CA ASN A 368 0.37 -19.14 -10.33
C ASN A 368 -0.84 -19.16 -11.29
N GLU A 369 -0.80 -19.87 -12.43
CA GLU A 369 -1.99 -19.99 -13.31
C GLU A 369 -3.07 -20.93 -12.74
N HIS A 370 -2.77 -21.73 -11.72
CA HIS A 370 -3.73 -22.66 -11.14
C HIS A 370 -4.64 -22.07 -10.06
N GLU A 371 -4.32 -20.89 -9.47
CA GLU A 371 -5.17 -20.28 -8.43
C GLU A 371 -6.28 -19.36 -8.97
N GLY A 372 -6.19 -18.88 -10.22
CA GLY A 372 -7.19 -18.01 -10.82
C GLY A 372 -8.44 -18.71 -11.38
N GLY A 373 -8.42 -20.04 -11.52
CA GLY A 373 -9.46 -20.80 -12.23
C GLY A 373 -10.55 -21.46 -11.36
N GLN A 374 -10.43 -21.50 -10.05
CA GLN A 374 -11.34 -22.30 -9.20
C GLN A 374 -12.31 -21.51 -8.31
N VAL A 375 -12.33 -20.18 -8.34
CA VAL A 375 -13.25 -19.40 -7.48
C VAL A 375 -14.59 -19.06 -8.15
N ALA A 376 -14.82 -19.44 -9.42
CA ALA A 376 -16.03 -19.08 -10.18
C ALA A 376 -17.11 -20.17 -10.29
N ALA A 377 -17.06 -21.26 -9.53
CA ALA A 377 -18.07 -22.33 -9.65
C ALA A 377 -18.43 -22.98 -8.31
N LYS A 378 -19.04 -22.23 -7.38
CA LYS A 378 -19.91 -22.83 -6.36
C LYS A 378 -20.88 -21.78 -5.79
N ALA A 379 -21.96 -21.49 -6.51
CA ALA A 379 -23.18 -20.95 -5.89
C ALA A 379 -23.97 -22.11 -5.30
N PRO A 380 -24.42 -22.06 -4.05
CA PRO A 380 -25.36 -23.02 -3.51
C PRO A 380 -26.78 -22.67 -3.95
N MET A 381 -27.54 -23.71 -4.28
CA MET A 381 -29.01 -23.66 -4.38
C MET A 381 -29.63 -23.31 -3.02
#